data_5d0f0992df84c712f87f252253e8e181
#
_entry.id   5d0f0992df84c712f87f252253e8e181
#
_cell.length_a   1.000
_cell.length_b   1.000
_cell.length_c   1.000
_cell.angle_alpha   90.00
_cell.angle_beta   90.00
_cell.angle_gamma   90.00
#
_symmetry.space_group_name_H-M   'P 1'
#
loop_
_entity.id
_entity.type
_entity.pdbx_description
1 polymer ?
#
loop_
_entity_poly.entity_id
_entity_poly.type
_entity_poly.pdbx_seq_one_letter_code
_entity_poly.pdbx_strand_id
1 'polypeptide(L)'
;KDDKTSGTVNASYTLIDTTPDEGIQIFRKVTSAEELQTGNRYLIVCEDKSTAMGAIQKDFRSSCGITFEANKIHTEVDREGLPYQMILGGTEGAYTLYDAASQVYLSLTSNDNKLHGAESTESDNAQWTITVSGGQASIQNNAYKNRTIQYNASSPRFACYKSGQQPVSLYVNTTSGSGIPSITATSDSRVDVYTLNGQLVRQNVQASQALKELKKGMYVIKGNKVLVK
;
A
#
# COMPACT_ATOMS: atom_id res chain seq x y z
N LYS A 1 6.67 -16.49 -45.96
CA LYS A 1 6.91 -17.18 -44.67
C LYS A 1 6.88 -16.10 -43.62
N ASP A 2 5.72 -15.94 -43.00
CA ASP A 2 5.53 -15.00 -41.86
C ASP A 2 5.96 -15.70 -40.58
N ASP A 3 7.05 -15.23 -40.01
CA ASP A 3 7.51 -15.61 -38.71
C ASP A 3 6.79 -14.72 -37.67
N LYS A 4 5.65 -15.21 -37.16
CA LYS A 4 4.97 -14.60 -36.04
C LYS A 4 5.60 -15.10 -34.74
N THR A 5 6.62 -14.40 -34.26
CA THR A 5 7.09 -14.54 -32.90
C THR A 5 5.99 -14.09 -31.92
N SER A 6 5.26 -15.06 -31.40
CA SER A 6 4.30 -14.84 -30.31
C SER A 6 5.07 -14.52 -29.05
N GLY A 7 5.23 -13.23 -28.74
CA GLY A 7 5.72 -12.77 -27.46
C GLY A 7 4.66 -12.98 -26.40
N THR A 8 4.91 -13.89 -25.44
CA THR A 8 4.06 -14.07 -24.27
C THR A 8 4.29 -12.89 -23.33
N VAL A 9 3.38 -11.93 -23.30
CA VAL A 9 3.38 -10.86 -22.31
C VAL A 9 2.85 -11.46 -21.00
N ASN A 10 3.72 -11.75 -20.05
CA ASN A 10 3.35 -12.10 -18.68
C ASN A 10 2.98 -10.82 -17.95
N ALA A 11 1.75 -10.37 -18.08
CA ALA A 11 1.21 -9.31 -17.23
C ALA A 11 0.76 -9.91 -15.91
N SER A 12 1.52 -9.70 -14.85
CA SER A 12 1.07 -9.98 -13.49
C SER A 12 0.23 -8.78 -13.02
N TYR A 13 -1.05 -8.99 -12.80
CA TYR A 13 -1.94 -7.97 -12.25
C TYR A 13 -2.07 -8.17 -10.74
N THR A 14 -1.63 -7.22 -9.96
CA THR A 14 -1.95 -7.15 -8.53
C THR A 14 -3.25 -6.37 -8.41
N LEU A 15 -4.33 -7.05 -8.00
CA LEU A 15 -5.58 -6.37 -7.66
C LEU A 15 -5.40 -5.77 -6.26
N ILE A 16 -5.37 -4.45 -6.17
CA ILE A 16 -5.35 -3.73 -4.90
C ILE A 16 -6.80 -3.46 -4.52
N ASP A 17 -7.22 -3.94 -3.33
CA ASP A 17 -8.49 -3.59 -2.75
C ASP A 17 -8.41 -2.14 -2.24
N THR A 18 -9.14 -1.25 -2.88
CA THR A 18 -9.23 0.17 -2.51
C THR A 18 -10.51 0.49 -1.76
N THR A 19 -11.30 -0.53 -1.36
CA THR A 19 -12.51 -0.32 -0.56
C THR A 19 -12.12 0.31 0.77
N PRO A 20 -12.75 1.41 1.21
CA PRO A 20 -12.47 2.00 2.52
C PRO A 20 -12.74 1.01 3.64
N ASP A 21 -11.85 0.98 4.63
CA ASP A 21 -12.07 0.21 5.85
C ASP A 21 -13.09 0.92 6.73
N GLU A 22 -14.05 0.18 7.26
CA GLU A 22 -15.03 0.68 8.22
C GLU A 22 -14.70 0.24 9.65
N GLY A 23 -15.01 1.11 10.62
CA GLY A 23 -14.79 0.85 12.03
C GLY A 23 -13.34 0.92 12.48
N ILE A 24 -13.07 0.40 13.68
CA ILE A 24 -11.75 0.43 14.30
C ILE A 24 -10.83 -0.58 13.63
N GLN A 25 -9.71 -0.10 13.13
CA GLN A 25 -8.62 -0.89 12.56
C GLN A 25 -7.51 -1.11 13.59
N ILE A 26 -6.83 -2.24 13.49
CA ILE A 26 -5.71 -2.61 14.36
C ILE A 26 -4.42 -2.64 13.55
N PHE A 27 -3.45 -1.85 13.98
CA PHE A 27 -2.16 -1.75 13.30
C PHE A 27 -1.05 -2.28 14.19
N ARG A 28 -0.14 -3.04 13.61
CA ARG A 28 1.06 -3.60 14.23
C ARG A 28 2.31 -2.97 13.63
N LYS A 29 3.29 -2.68 14.47
CA LYS A 29 4.58 -2.14 14.02
C LYS A 29 5.27 -3.10 13.04
N VAL A 30 5.80 -2.55 11.96
CA VAL A 30 6.70 -3.22 11.03
C VAL A 30 8.12 -3.17 11.58
N THR A 31 8.78 -4.32 11.70
CA THR A 31 10.11 -4.44 12.32
C THR A 31 11.21 -4.77 11.32
N SER A 32 10.84 -5.30 10.16
CA SER A 32 11.78 -5.62 9.07
C SER A 32 11.19 -5.28 7.69
N ALA A 33 12.04 -5.13 6.68
CA ALA A 33 11.63 -4.87 5.30
C ALA A 33 10.84 -6.04 4.67
N GLU A 34 11.03 -7.27 5.15
CA GLU A 34 10.31 -8.47 4.69
C GLU A 34 8.80 -8.40 4.96
N GLU A 35 8.38 -7.54 5.90
CA GLU A 35 6.98 -7.30 6.21
C GLU A 35 6.32 -6.29 5.25
N LEU A 36 7.08 -5.70 4.32
CA LEU A 36 6.56 -4.79 3.31
C LEU A 36 5.95 -5.60 2.17
N GLN A 37 4.64 -5.74 2.18
CA GLN A 37 3.90 -6.52 1.19
C GLN A 37 2.96 -5.62 0.39
N THR A 38 3.05 -5.70 -0.93
CA THR A 38 2.16 -5.00 -1.87
C THR A 38 0.70 -5.39 -1.62
N GLY A 39 -0.18 -4.41 -1.61
CA GLY A 39 -1.60 -4.56 -1.30
C GLY A 39 -1.93 -4.37 0.18
N ASN A 40 -0.97 -4.51 1.07
CA ASN A 40 -1.20 -4.22 2.48
C ASN A 40 -1.31 -2.70 2.73
N ARG A 41 -1.97 -2.36 3.83
CA ARG A 41 -2.23 -0.98 4.26
C ARG A 41 -1.35 -0.64 5.46
N TYR A 42 -0.77 0.54 5.44
CA TYR A 42 0.20 0.99 6.44
C TYR A 42 -0.13 2.39 6.93
N LEU A 43 0.03 2.62 8.23
CA LEU A 43 0.16 3.98 8.79
C LEU A 43 1.62 4.39 8.79
N ILE A 44 1.87 5.67 8.53
CA ILE A 44 3.17 6.33 8.72
C ILE A 44 3.08 7.10 10.04
N VAL A 45 3.90 6.72 11.02
CA VAL A 45 3.75 7.11 12.43
C VAL A 45 5.04 7.73 12.95
N CYS A 46 4.94 8.83 13.66
CA CYS A 46 5.99 9.35 14.54
C CYS A 46 5.69 8.91 15.98
N GLU A 47 6.39 7.87 16.44
CA GLU A 47 6.14 7.26 17.77
C GLU A 47 6.42 8.24 18.92
N ASP A 48 7.55 8.96 18.86
CA ASP A 48 7.97 9.92 19.89
C ASP A 48 6.95 11.04 20.14
N LYS A 49 6.05 11.26 19.18
CA LYS A 49 5.02 12.29 19.27
C LYS A 49 3.61 11.71 19.30
N SER A 50 3.49 10.38 19.38
CA SER A 50 2.21 9.66 19.38
C SER A 50 1.25 10.20 18.29
N THR A 51 1.77 10.32 17.06
CA THR A 51 1.02 10.89 15.94
C THR A 51 1.22 10.09 14.67
N ALA A 52 0.18 10.00 13.86
CA ALA A 52 0.20 9.37 12.54
C ALA A 52 -0.10 10.40 11.44
N MET A 53 0.31 10.07 10.21
CA MET A 53 0.02 10.85 9.02
C MET A 53 -1.49 10.86 8.75
N GLY A 54 -2.03 12.07 8.56
CA GLY A 54 -3.44 12.31 8.26
C GLY A 54 -3.67 12.74 6.81
N ALA A 55 -4.72 13.53 6.61
CA ALA A 55 -5.20 13.99 5.32
C ALA A 55 -4.15 14.81 4.55
N ILE A 56 -4.24 14.72 3.21
CA ILE A 56 -3.44 15.58 2.33
C ILE A 56 -3.86 17.05 2.48
N GLN A 57 -2.85 17.91 2.54
CA GLN A 57 -2.96 19.35 2.44
C GLN A 57 -2.27 19.81 1.15
N LYS A 58 -2.24 21.10 0.88
CA LYS A 58 -1.61 21.59 -0.35
C LYS A 58 -0.16 21.09 -0.56
N ASP A 59 0.68 21.19 0.47
CA ASP A 59 2.12 20.94 0.38
C ASP A 59 2.65 19.95 1.44
N PHE A 60 1.77 19.33 2.22
CA PHE A 60 2.14 18.41 3.31
C PHE A 60 0.98 17.50 3.69
N ARG A 61 1.20 16.58 4.61
CA ARG A 61 0.15 15.80 5.27
C ARG A 61 -0.06 16.28 6.70
N SER A 62 -1.31 16.40 7.12
CA SER A 62 -1.66 16.71 8.51
C SER A 62 -1.18 15.62 9.47
N SER A 63 -1.22 15.90 10.76
CA SER A 63 -0.92 14.95 11.83
C SER A 63 -2.16 14.67 12.66
N CYS A 64 -2.35 13.43 13.05
CA CYS A 64 -3.46 12.97 13.88
C CYS A 64 -2.91 12.23 15.10
N GLY A 65 -3.37 12.62 16.30
CA GLY A 65 -2.98 11.93 17.53
C GLY A 65 -3.43 10.46 17.51
N ILE A 66 -2.60 9.59 18.05
CA ILE A 66 -2.86 8.17 18.21
C ILE A 66 -2.52 7.71 19.62
N THR A 67 -3.10 6.59 20.03
CA THR A 67 -2.78 5.90 21.27
C THR A 67 -2.27 4.50 20.99
N PHE A 68 -1.35 4.04 21.84
CA PHE A 68 -0.82 2.69 21.77
C PHE A 68 -1.45 1.81 22.85
N GLU A 69 -1.95 0.65 22.45
CA GLU A 69 -2.44 -0.41 23.33
C GLU A 69 -1.65 -1.68 23.05
N ALA A 70 -0.93 -2.19 24.05
CA ALA A 70 -0.08 -3.38 23.91
C ALA A 70 0.81 -3.34 22.63
N ASN A 71 1.44 -2.18 22.38
CA ASN A 71 2.27 -1.91 21.20
C ASN A 71 1.55 -1.96 19.84
N LYS A 72 0.23 -1.82 19.85
CA LYS A 72 -0.60 -1.70 18.65
C LYS A 72 -1.32 -0.36 18.66
N ILE A 73 -1.80 0.05 17.49
CA ILE A 73 -2.65 1.22 17.31
C ILE A 73 -4.04 0.72 16.98
N HIS A 74 -5.05 1.15 17.72
CA HIS A 74 -6.46 0.88 17.48
C HIS A 74 -7.13 2.20 17.12
N THR A 75 -7.52 2.37 15.86
CA THR A 75 -8.09 3.63 15.37
C THR A 75 -8.99 3.41 14.17
N GLU A 76 -9.99 4.26 14.01
CA GLU A 76 -10.62 4.46 12.71
C GLU A 76 -9.66 5.25 11.82
N VAL A 77 -9.84 5.17 10.49
CA VAL A 77 -8.93 5.72 9.50
C VAL A 77 -9.67 6.42 8.36
N ASP A 78 -8.91 7.11 7.51
CA ASP A 78 -9.33 7.59 6.19
C ASP A 78 -10.50 8.61 6.22
N ARG A 79 -10.60 9.37 7.34
CA ARG A 79 -11.53 10.48 7.51
C ARG A 79 -10.81 11.68 8.11
N GLU A 80 -11.41 12.87 7.95
CA GLU A 80 -10.88 14.10 8.53
C GLU A 80 -10.65 13.94 10.05
N GLY A 81 -9.50 14.41 10.53
CA GLY A 81 -9.09 14.29 11.93
C GLY A 81 -8.54 12.93 12.34
N LEU A 82 -8.58 11.94 11.48
CA LEU A 82 -8.08 10.59 11.72
C LEU A 82 -6.82 10.28 10.88
N PRO A 83 -6.04 9.24 11.25
CA PRO A 83 -4.95 8.75 10.42
C PRO A 83 -5.43 8.29 9.03
N TYR A 84 -4.60 8.54 8.02
CA TYR A 84 -4.81 8.02 6.67
C TYR A 84 -3.83 6.89 6.41
N GLN A 85 -4.35 5.76 5.98
CA GLN A 85 -3.54 4.61 5.64
C GLN A 85 -3.13 4.63 4.17
N MET A 86 -1.92 4.14 3.91
CA MET A 86 -1.35 4.05 2.56
C MET A 86 -1.36 2.60 2.10
N ILE A 87 -1.90 2.33 0.93
CA ILE A 87 -1.78 1.03 0.27
C ILE A 87 -0.41 0.95 -0.39
N LEU A 88 0.39 -0.04 -0.01
CA LEU A 88 1.69 -0.28 -0.61
C LEU A 88 1.51 -0.92 -1.99
N GLY A 89 2.10 -0.32 -3.00
CA GLY A 89 2.19 -0.83 -4.36
C GLY A 89 3.63 -0.85 -4.85
N GLY A 90 3.82 -1.18 -6.14
CA GLY A 90 5.14 -1.23 -6.74
C GLY A 90 5.97 -2.44 -6.33
N THR A 91 7.29 -2.30 -6.34
CA THR A 91 8.26 -3.34 -6.00
C THR A 91 9.38 -2.77 -5.13
N GLU A 92 10.22 -3.63 -4.57
CA GLU A 92 11.40 -3.19 -3.82
C GLU A 92 12.24 -2.19 -4.64
N GLY A 93 12.64 -1.08 -4.00
CA GLY A 93 13.35 0.03 -4.61
C GLY A 93 12.48 1.00 -5.44
N ALA A 94 11.23 0.65 -5.73
CA ALA A 94 10.27 1.49 -6.45
C ALA A 94 8.84 1.28 -5.90
N TYR A 95 8.71 1.37 -4.58
CA TYR A 95 7.40 1.29 -3.92
C TYR A 95 6.54 2.51 -4.23
N THR A 96 5.24 2.31 -4.26
CA THR A 96 4.24 3.37 -4.33
C THR A 96 3.37 3.36 -3.07
N LEU A 97 2.93 4.52 -2.63
CA LEU A 97 2.10 4.69 -1.44
C LEU A 97 0.80 5.39 -1.87
N TYR A 98 -0.28 4.63 -1.97
CA TYR A 98 -1.57 5.11 -2.45
C TYR A 98 -2.52 5.41 -1.29
N ASP A 99 -3.01 6.63 -1.25
CA ASP A 99 -4.09 7.07 -0.36
C ASP A 99 -5.44 6.86 -1.07
N ALA A 100 -6.16 5.81 -0.70
CA ALA A 100 -7.43 5.47 -1.33
C ALA A 100 -8.55 6.47 -1.01
N ALA A 101 -8.51 7.11 0.16
CA ALA A 101 -9.50 8.09 0.56
C ALA A 101 -9.38 9.40 -0.24
N SER A 102 -8.15 9.83 -0.52
CA SER A 102 -7.87 11.01 -1.34
C SER A 102 -7.68 10.68 -2.83
N GLN A 103 -7.61 9.40 -3.20
CA GLN A 103 -7.39 8.90 -4.56
C GLN A 103 -6.10 9.41 -5.22
N VAL A 104 -5.03 9.52 -4.42
CA VAL A 104 -3.72 9.99 -4.90
C VAL A 104 -2.57 9.12 -4.37
N TYR A 105 -1.47 9.09 -5.10
CA TYR A 105 -0.20 8.55 -4.64
C TYR A 105 0.59 9.63 -3.90
N LEU A 106 1.31 9.27 -2.84
CA LEU A 106 2.29 10.19 -2.24
C LEU A 106 3.37 10.52 -3.26
N SER A 107 3.71 11.79 -3.40
CA SER A 107 4.70 12.27 -4.36
C SER A 107 5.48 13.47 -3.85
N LEU A 108 6.66 13.70 -4.44
CA LEU A 108 7.47 14.90 -4.23
C LEU A 108 7.84 15.47 -5.59
N THR A 109 7.29 16.63 -5.95
CA THR A 109 7.45 17.23 -7.28
C THR A 109 8.65 18.16 -7.41
N SER A 110 9.28 18.51 -6.29
CA SER A 110 10.45 19.43 -6.24
C SER A 110 11.34 19.10 -5.04
N ASN A 111 12.62 19.48 -5.08
CA ASN A 111 13.57 19.22 -4.02
C ASN A 111 13.38 20.20 -2.82
N ASP A 112 12.22 20.17 -2.20
CA ASP A 112 11.83 21.04 -1.09
C ASP A 112 11.15 20.27 0.05
N ASN A 113 10.74 21.01 1.12
CA ASN A 113 10.12 20.39 2.31
C ASN A 113 8.61 20.23 2.13
N LYS A 114 8.20 19.50 1.09
CA LYS A 114 6.81 19.26 0.73
C LYS A 114 6.48 17.77 0.64
N LEU A 115 5.20 17.47 0.54
CA LEU A 115 4.67 16.14 0.23
C LEU A 115 3.32 16.33 -0.45
N HIS A 116 3.24 15.94 -1.72
CA HIS A 116 2.09 16.15 -2.58
C HIS A 116 1.33 14.85 -2.86
N GLY A 117 0.21 14.97 -3.58
CA GLY A 117 -0.47 13.88 -4.24
C GLY A 117 -0.15 13.87 -5.74
N ALA A 118 -0.12 12.68 -6.34
CA ALA A 118 -0.03 12.46 -7.79
C ALA A 118 -1.11 11.47 -8.23
N GLU A 119 -1.62 11.64 -9.45
CA GLU A 119 -2.61 10.73 -10.05
C GLU A 119 -1.96 9.49 -10.68
N SER A 120 -0.65 9.54 -10.96
CA SER A 120 0.12 8.50 -11.65
C SER A 120 1.42 8.19 -10.92
N THR A 121 1.93 6.98 -11.12
CA THR A 121 3.22 6.48 -10.60
C THR A 121 4.29 6.32 -11.68
N GLU A 122 4.04 6.82 -12.87
CA GLU A 122 4.99 6.72 -13.99
C GLU A 122 6.29 7.51 -13.78
N SER A 123 6.24 8.50 -12.86
CA SER A 123 7.40 9.32 -12.50
C SER A 123 8.01 8.85 -11.18
N ASP A 124 9.34 8.88 -11.10
CA ASP A 124 10.12 8.66 -9.87
C ASP A 124 9.69 9.57 -8.71
N ASN A 125 9.00 10.68 -9.01
CA ASN A 125 8.41 11.58 -8.03
C ASN A 125 7.39 10.89 -7.10
N ALA A 126 6.67 9.88 -7.59
CA ALA A 126 5.68 9.10 -6.85
C ALA A 126 6.19 7.70 -6.46
N GLN A 127 7.49 7.47 -6.60
CA GLN A 127 8.15 6.23 -6.24
C GLN A 127 9.09 6.42 -5.05
N TRP A 128 9.19 5.39 -4.22
CA TRP A 128 9.89 5.45 -2.94
C TRP A 128 10.78 4.22 -2.74
N THR A 129 11.98 4.45 -2.25
CA THR A 129 12.80 3.39 -1.63
C THR A 129 12.47 3.36 -0.15
N ILE A 130 11.99 2.22 0.34
CA ILE A 130 11.62 2.03 1.74
C ILE A 130 12.56 1.02 2.38
N THR A 131 13.21 1.40 3.48
CA THR A 131 13.99 0.50 4.32
C THR A 131 13.48 0.54 5.75
N VAL A 132 13.61 -0.58 6.47
CA VAL A 132 13.22 -0.68 7.88
C VAL A 132 14.40 -1.24 8.67
N SER A 133 14.80 -0.52 9.71
CA SER A 133 15.90 -0.91 10.59
C SER A 133 15.56 -0.53 12.03
N GLY A 134 15.65 -1.49 12.95
CA GLY A 134 15.30 -1.25 14.36
C GLY A 134 13.87 -0.77 14.58
N GLY A 135 12.95 -1.09 13.65
CA GLY A 135 11.55 -0.66 13.68
C GLY A 135 11.32 0.78 13.23
N GLN A 136 12.35 1.51 12.81
CA GLN A 136 12.22 2.80 12.13
C GLN A 136 12.23 2.59 10.61
N ALA A 137 11.43 3.38 9.90
CA ALA A 137 11.35 3.36 8.45
C ALA A 137 12.05 4.59 7.85
N SER A 138 12.84 4.36 6.80
CA SER A 138 13.31 5.41 5.90
C SER A 138 12.51 5.30 4.61
N ILE A 139 11.70 6.31 4.31
CA ILE A 139 10.86 6.40 3.12
C ILE A 139 11.44 7.50 2.23
N GLN A 140 12.36 7.11 1.35
CA GLN A 140 13.15 8.02 0.52
C GLN A 140 12.52 8.18 -0.86
N ASN A 141 12.39 9.42 -1.34
CA ASN A 141 11.88 9.69 -2.67
C ASN A 141 12.90 9.32 -3.77
N ASN A 142 12.47 8.66 -4.83
CA ASN A 142 13.37 8.18 -5.89
C ASN A 142 13.89 9.29 -6.79
N ALA A 143 13.11 10.34 -7.06
CA ALA A 143 13.55 11.50 -7.82
C ALA A 143 14.49 12.40 -7.02
N TYR A 144 14.24 12.52 -5.72
CA TYR A 144 15.02 13.40 -4.81
C TYR A 144 15.59 12.58 -3.66
N LYS A 145 16.67 11.84 -3.92
CA LYS A 145 17.29 10.85 -3.01
C LYS A 145 17.82 11.42 -1.69
N ASN A 146 17.87 12.71 -1.52
CA ASN A 146 18.20 13.38 -0.28
C ASN A 146 16.95 13.79 0.53
N ARG A 147 15.77 13.30 0.17
CA ARG A 147 14.49 13.60 0.79
C ARG A 147 13.83 12.34 1.31
N THR A 148 13.51 12.35 2.59
CA THR A 148 12.75 11.28 3.27
C THR A 148 11.53 11.85 3.95
N ILE A 149 10.47 11.06 4.05
CA ILE A 149 9.28 11.43 4.83
C ILE A 149 9.68 11.45 6.31
N GLN A 150 9.47 12.58 6.96
CA GLN A 150 9.72 12.80 8.39
C GLN A 150 8.58 13.63 8.99
N TYR A 151 8.50 13.66 10.32
CA TYR A 151 7.54 14.48 11.05
C TYR A 151 8.18 15.72 11.63
N ASN A 152 7.65 16.88 11.32
CA ASN A 152 8.08 18.17 11.89
C ASN A 152 7.25 18.48 13.14
N ALA A 153 7.86 18.37 14.31
CA ALA A 153 7.19 18.62 15.58
C ALA A 153 6.98 20.12 15.88
N SER A 154 7.84 21.00 15.35
CA SER A 154 7.71 22.45 15.56
C SER A 154 6.57 23.07 14.74
N SER A 155 6.22 22.44 13.64
CA SER A 155 5.07 22.77 12.80
C SER A 155 4.38 21.47 12.42
N PRO A 156 3.46 20.97 13.27
CA PRO A 156 2.95 19.59 13.22
C PRO A 156 2.47 19.18 11.83
N ARG A 157 3.31 18.39 11.13
CA ARG A 157 3.05 17.89 9.78
C ARG A 157 4.00 16.79 9.36
N PHE A 158 3.57 15.97 8.43
CA PHE A 158 4.46 15.06 7.69
C PHE A 158 4.78 15.66 6.32
N ALA A 159 6.06 15.69 5.99
CA ALA A 159 6.56 16.13 4.69
C ALA A 159 7.94 15.50 4.42
N CYS A 160 8.50 15.76 3.25
CA CYS A 160 9.85 15.31 2.92
C CYS A 160 10.89 16.32 3.41
N TYR A 161 11.88 15.83 4.16
CA TYR A 161 12.97 16.64 4.66
C TYR A 161 14.32 16.01 4.31
N LYS A 162 15.38 16.81 4.29
CA LYS A 162 16.76 16.30 4.13
C LYS A 162 17.22 15.60 5.42
N SER A 163 16.96 16.20 6.55
CA SER A 163 17.32 15.71 7.88
C SER A 163 16.72 16.61 8.98
N GLY A 164 16.95 16.25 10.24
CA GLY A 164 16.70 17.13 11.39
C GLY A 164 15.25 17.15 11.88
N GLN A 165 14.37 16.32 11.31
CA GLN A 165 13.02 16.13 11.81
C GLN A 165 12.87 14.77 12.49
N GLN A 166 11.71 14.50 13.08
CA GLN A 166 11.48 13.26 13.79
C GLN A 166 11.36 12.07 12.82
N PRO A 167 11.95 10.90 13.15
CA PRO A 167 11.86 9.71 12.34
C PRO A 167 10.44 9.17 12.33
N VAL A 168 10.16 8.30 11.35
CA VAL A 168 8.88 7.63 11.22
C VAL A 168 9.05 6.11 11.28
N SER A 169 7.97 5.44 11.65
CA SER A 169 7.80 3.99 11.62
C SER A 169 6.60 3.64 10.76
N LEU A 170 6.57 2.42 10.24
CA LEU A 170 5.43 1.87 9.54
C LEU A 170 4.65 0.93 10.45
N TYR A 171 3.33 1.01 10.40
CA TYR A 171 2.41 0.12 11.10
C TYR A 171 1.47 -0.52 10.10
N VAL A 172 1.52 -1.86 9.99
CA VAL A 172 0.68 -2.61 9.05
C VAL A 172 -0.71 -2.86 9.64
N ASN A 173 -1.75 -2.64 8.85
CA ASN A 173 -3.12 -3.00 9.21
C ASN A 173 -3.26 -4.52 9.32
N THR A 174 -3.79 -4.99 10.45
CA THR A 174 -4.02 -6.43 10.71
C THR A 174 -5.50 -6.80 10.78
N THR A 175 -6.39 -5.80 10.72
CA THR A 175 -7.86 -5.98 10.79
C THR A 175 -8.44 -6.16 9.40
N SER A 176 -8.01 -5.34 8.46
CA SER A 176 -8.41 -5.50 7.07
C SER A 176 -8.00 -6.90 6.67
N GLY A 177 -8.95 -7.70 6.32
CA GLY A 177 -8.67 -8.98 5.69
C GLY A 177 -7.71 -8.66 4.56
N SER A 178 -6.44 -8.92 4.82
CA SER A 178 -5.28 -8.58 4.01
C SER A 178 -5.69 -8.45 2.57
N GLY A 179 -5.38 -7.30 1.97
CA GLY A 179 -5.61 -7.10 0.55
C GLY A 179 -5.31 -8.40 -0.13
N ILE A 180 -6.15 -8.83 -1.04
CA ILE A 180 -6.16 -10.16 -1.66
C ILE A 180 -4.72 -10.66 -1.71
N PRO A 181 -4.36 -11.73 -0.98
CA PRO A 181 -2.98 -12.18 -0.98
C PRO A 181 -2.61 -12.27 -2.44
N SER A 182 -1.57 -11.53 -2.84
CA SER A 182 -1.00 -11.72 -4.18
C SER A 182 -0.87 -13.22 -4.29
N ILE A 183 -1.72 -13.85 -5.12
CA ILE A 183 -1.53 -15.24 -5.45
C ILE A 183 -0.25 -15.19 -6.26
N THR A 184 0.89 -15.19 -5.56
CA THR A 184 2.14 -15.60 -6.16
C THR A 184 1.90 -17.06 -6.46
N ALA A 185 1.27 -17.28 -7.60
CA ALA A 185 1.11 -18.61 -8.14
C ALA A 185 2.53 -19.07 -8.44
N THR A 186 3.13 -19.75 -7.47
CA THR A 186 4.10 -20.76 -7.86
C THR A 186 3.38 -21.58 -8.92
N SER A 187 3.97 -21.71 -10.08
CA SER A 187 3.40 -22.24 -11.31
C SER A 187 2.68 -23.60 -11.18
N ASP A 188 2.68 -24.21 -10.01
CA ASP A 188 2.14 -25.52 -9.69
C ASP A 188 0.92 -25.54 -8.74
N SER A 189 0.47 -24.39 -8.18
CA SER A 189 -0.68 -24.42 -7.28
C SER A 189 -1.99 -24.54 -8.06
N ARG A 190 -2.78 -25.57 -7.75
CA ARG A 190 -4.12 -25.78 -8.32
C ARG A 190 -5.19 -25.15 -7.42
N VAL A 191 -6.21 -24.57 -8.04
CA VAL A 191 -7.26 -23.82 -7.36
C VAL A 191 -8.63 -24.13 -7.96
N ASP A 192 -9.66 -23.97 -7.12
CA ASP A 192 -11.05 -23.96 -7.55
C ASP A 192 -11.55 -22.51 -7.64
N VAL A 193 -12.39 -22.25 -8.62
CA VAL A 193 -13.01 -20.94 -8.87
C VAL A 193 -14.51 -21.05 -8.67
N TYR A 194 -15.06 -20.16 -7.85
CA TYR A 194 -16.50 -20.11 -7.56
C TYR A 194 -17.08 -18.74 -7.95
N THR A 195 -18.39 -18.72 -8.24
CA THR A 195 -19.15 -17.45 -8.26
C THR A 195 -19.34 -16.92 -6.83
N LEU A 196 -19.77 -15.68 -6.67
CA LEU A 196 -20.11 -15.12 -5.34
C LEU A 196 -21.22 -15.94 -4.61
N ASN A 197 -22.07 -16.62 -5.36
CA ASN A 197 -23.15 -17.45 -4.82
C ASN A 197 -22.66 -18.88 -4.47
N GLY A 198 -21.34 -19.13 -4.51
CA GLY A 198 -20.76 -20.43 -4.18
C GLY A 198 -20.84 -21.50 -5.27
N GLN A 199 -21.31 -21.17 -6.47
CA GLN A 199 -21.34 -22.12 -7.58
C GLN A 199 -19.92 -22.33 -8.14
N LEU A 200 -19.48 -23.60 -8.24
CA LEU A 200 -18.20 -23.97 -8.83
C LEU A 200 -18.20 -23.64 -10.34
N VAL A 201 -17.22 -22.81 -10.78
CA VAL A 201 -17.03 -22.42 -12.18
C VAL A 201 -15.88 -23.18 -12.83
N ARG A 202 -14.80 -23.40 -12.08
CA ARG A 202 -13.64 -24.19 -12.48
C ARG A 202 -13.12 -24.98 -11.30
N GLN A 203 -12.70 -26.22 -11.55
CA GLN A 203 -12.15 -27.10 -10.53
C GLN A 203 -10.73 -27.49 -10.88
N ASN A 204 -9.85 -27.48 -9.86
CA ASN A 204 -8.49 -27.99 -9.93
C ASN A 204 -7.67 -27.44 -11.11
N VAL A 205 -7.81 -26.14 -11.42
CA VAL A 205 -7.08 -25.47 -12.49
C VAL A 205 -5.80 -24.83 -11.95
N GLN A 206 -4.76 -24.71 -12.79
CA GLN A 206 -3.55 -23.97 -12.40
C GLN A 206 -3.93 -22.53 -12.06
N ALA A 207 -3.40 -21.98 -10.97
CA ALA A 207 -3.72 -20.62 -10.52
C ALA A 207 -3.46 -19.56 -11.60
N SER A 208 -2.40 -19.73 -12.41
CA SER A 208 -2.07 -18.87 -13.55
C SER A 208 -3.13 -18.91 -14.68
N GLN A 209 -3.97 -19.92 -14.73
CA GLN A 209 -5.04 -20.10 -15.73
C GLN A 209 -6.45 -19.89 -15.14
N ALA A 210 -6.55 -19.71 -13.83
CA ALA A 210 -7.82 -19.74 -13.11
C ALA A 210 -8.82 -18.68 -13.61
N LEU A 211 -8.35 -17.50 -14.00
CA LEU A 211 -9.16 -16.37 -14.46
C LEU A 211 -9.21 -16.21 -15.98
N LYS A 212 -8.43 -17.00 -16.72
CA LYS A 212 -8.34 -16.87 -18.18
C LYS A 212 -9.67 -17.23 -18.83
N GLU A 213 -10.17 -16.40 -19.74
CA GLU A 213 -11.43 -16.62 -20.48
C GLU A 213 -12.71 -16.67 -19.61
N LEU A 214 -12.65 -16.25 -18.34
CA LEU A 214 -13.87 -16.05 -17.56
C LEU A 214 -14.60 -14.77 -18.04
N LYS A 215 -15.92 -14.82 -17.98
CA LYS A 215 -16.74 -13.63 -18.25
C LYS A 215 -16.44 -12.55 -17.19
N LYS A 216 -16.58 -11.28 -17.58
CA LYS A 216 -16.49 -10.15 -16.64
C LYS A 216 -17.41 -10.39 -15.44
N GLY A 217 -16.87 -10.29 -14.24
CA GLY A 217 -17.64 -10.55 -13.02
C GLY A 217 -16.76 -10.83 -11.81
N MET A 218 -17.42 -10.97 -10.66
CA MET A 218 -16.77 -11.29 -9.39
C MET A 218 -16.75 -12.80 -9.17
N TYR A 219 -15.61 -13.33 -8.78
CA TYR A 219 -15.37 -14.75 -8.49
C TYR A 219 -14.71 -14.92 -7.13
N VAL A 220 -14.73 -16.14 -6.58
CA VAL A 220 -14.05 -16.51 -5.34
C VAL A 220 -13.01 -17.59 -5.64
N ILE A 221 -11.76 -17.36 -5.24
CA ILE A 221 -10.63 -18.30 -5.36
C ILE A 221 -9.94 -18.42 -4.01
N LYS A 222 -9.84 -19.63 -3.47
CA LYS A 222 -9.25 -19.86 -2.13
C LYS A 222 -9.84 -18.94 -1.05
N GLY A 223 -11.15 -18.66 -1.10
CA GLY A 223 -11.84 -17.78 -0.15
C GLY A 223 -11.74 -16.28 -0.45
N ASN A 224 -10.95 -15.87 -1.46
CA ASN A 224 -10.76 -14.46 -1.83
C ASN A 224 -11.66 -14.06 -3.01
N LYS A 225 -12.23 -12.85 -2.96
CA LYS A 225 -13.02 -12.27 -4.07
C LYS A 225 -12.08 -11.69 -5.12
N VAL A 226 -12.30 -12.03 -6.38
CA VAL A 226 -11.50 -11.60 -7.53
C VAL A 226 -12.40 -11.03 -8.60
N LEU A 227 -12.09 -9.84 -9.14
CA LEU A 227 -12.81 -9.19 -10.22
C LEU A 227 -12.14 -9.50 -11.57
N VAL A 228 -12.89 -10.10 -12.49
CA VAL A 228 -12.51 -10.23 -13.91
C VAL A 228 -13.13 -9.07 -14.68
N LYS A 229 -12.28 -8.21 -15.27
CA LYS A 229 -12.66 -7.01 -16.04
C LYS A 229 -12.88 -7.29 -17.52
#